data_3a3eb72912db6704b50e373c07f883f3
#
_entry.id   3a3eb72912db6704b50e373c07f883f3
#
_cell.length_a   1.000
_cell.length_b   1.000
_cell.length_c   1.000
_cell.angle_alpha   90.00
_cell.angle_beta   90.00
_cell.angle_gamma   90.00
#
_symmetry.space_group_name_H-M   'P 1'
#
loop_
_entity.id
_entity.type
_entity.pdbx_description
1 polymer ?
#
loop_
_entity_poly.entity_id
_entity_poly.type
_entity_poly.pdbx_seq_one_letter_code
_entity_poly.pdbx_strand_id
1 'polypeptide(L)'
;MRAMPPALVDVPGRVRGLLHTHRANLRSRTYATAALNPPTAPYEVVPVITRDGARLRVHVYGPADAQTIVLVHGWTCAIEYWNAQINEFADRYRVVVYDVRGHGESEFGSSHLTTDLLADDLATVLDATLRPGERAVVVGHSLGGMTLQAWAGRYPDRVAKQACAVLLTNTAPSRLIAETTVLPFFNAPLPLLNRRIQLPHKIGRLGLGSPLVFPPIAPVKWAFTRQIMSLRSTGDVVDYSLAVVRSCPARVRAKFGILLAELDLGESARNLIVPTTILAGEYDDMTPPVHARRIAEMLRETGSLVKYEVLPQGHLGNTEMYERFNEELELVLDSVRQPAKAAG
;
A
#
# COMPACT_ATOMS: atom_id res chain seq x y z
N MET A 1 -40.36 1.24 43.48
CA MET A 1 -39.14 0.71 42.85
C MET A 1 -39.13 1.16 41.39
N ARG A 2 -38.29 2.14 41.03
CA ARG A 2 -38.09 2.52 39.62
C ARG A 2 -37.04 1.57 39.03
N ALA A 3 -37.40 0.86 37.96
CA ALA A 3 -36.48 0.00 37.25
C ALA A 3 -35.34 0.87 36.67
N MET A 4 -34.09 0.48 36.93
CA MET A 4 -32.93 1.06 36.28
C MET A 4 -33.04 0.83 34.76
N PRO A 5 -32.67 1.83 33.92
CA PRO A 5 -32.62 1.62 32.48
C PRO A 5 -31.54 0.60 32.11
N PRO A 6 -31.73 -0.18 31.02
CA PRO A 6 -30.76 -1.16 30.61
C PRO A 6 -29.39 -0.47 30.33
N ALA A 7 -28.34 -1.11 30.83
CA ALA A 7 -26.96 -0.63 30.68
C ALA A 7 -26.69 -0.17 29.25
N LEU A 8 -26.19 1.06 29.09
CA LEU A 8 -25.64 1.58 27.84
C LEU A 8 -24.62 0.56 27.32
N VAL A 9 -24.99 -0.12 26.26
CA VAL A 9 -24.15 -1.12 25.61
C VAL A 9 -22.84 -0.42 25.22
N ASP A 10 -21.71 -0.91 25.72
CA ASP A 10 -20.37 -0.41 25.36
C ASP A 10 -20.07 -0.69 23.87
N VAL A 11 -20.64 0.14 22.98
CA VAL A 11 -20.48 0.06 21.52
C VAL A 11 -19.01 0.16 21.12
N PRO A 12 -18.18 1.05 21.71
CA PRO A 12 -16.75 1.10 21.39
C PRO A 12 -15.99 -0.17 21.73
N GLY A 13 -16.27 -0.82 22.86
CA GLY A 13 -15.64 -2.07 23.26
C GLY A 13 -16.03 -3.23 22.35
N ARG A 14 -17.32 -3.34 21.99
CA ARG A 14 -17.78 -4.36 21.02
C ARG A 14 -17.15 -4.20 19.65
N VAL A 15 -17.04 -2.98 19.13
CA VAL A 15 -16.41 -2.71 17.82
C VAL A 15 -14.93 -3.07 17.85
N ARG A 16 -14.21 -2.77 18.95
CA ARG A 16 -12.80 -3.19 19.11
C ARG A 16 -12.68 -4.72 19.16
N GLY A 17 -13.54 -5.39 19.89
CA GLY A 17 -13.55 -6.86 19.96
C GLY A 17 -13.80 -7.50 18.60
N LEU A 18 -14.76 -7.02 17.82
CA LEU A 18 -15.04 -7.51 16.48
C LEU A 18 -13.85 -7.29 15.52
N LEU A 19 -13.19 -6.14 15.61
CA LEU A 19 -12.02 -5.85 14.79
C LEU A 19 -10.83 -6.75 15.14
N HIS A 20 -10.60 -6.97 16.44
CA HIS A 20 -9.57 -7.88 16.93
C HIS A 20 -9.82 -9.32 16.44
N THR A 21 -11.05 -9.82 16.59
CA THR A 21 -11.44 -11.14 16.09
C THR A 21 -11.26 -11.24 14.57
N HIS A 22 -11.64 -10.20 13.82
CA HIS A 22 -11.47 -10.18 12.37
C HIS A 22 -9.99 -10.27 11.97
N ARG A 23 -9.11 -9.53 12.63
CA ARG A 23 -7.65 -9.58 12.39
C ARG A 23 -7.06 -10.94 12.77
N ALA A 24 -7.50 -11.53 13.88
CA ALA A 24 -7.09 -12.89 14.26
C ALA A 24 -7.50 -13.90 13.18
N ASN A 25 -8.74 -13.81 12.70
CA ASN A 25 -9.23 -14.68 11.62
C ASN A 25 -8.45 -14.48 10.31
N LEU A 26 -8.10 -13.26 9.95
CA LEU A 26 -7.27 -12.98 8.77
C LEU A 26 -5.92 -13.70 8.84
N ARG A 27 -5.31 -13.77 10.03
CA ARG A 27 -4.00 -14.41 10.27
C ARG A 27 -4.05 -15.93 10.41
N SER A 28 -5.22 -16.52 10.58
CA SER A 28 -5.38 -17.97 10.73
C SER A 28 -6.17 -18.63 9.59
N ARG A 29 -6.76 -17.82 8.71
CA ARG A 29 -7.58 -18.33 7.62
C ARG A 29 -6.70 -18.91 6.51
N THR A 30 -7.12 -20.08 6.00
CA THR A 30 -6.52 -20.73 4.85
C THR A 30 -7.33 -20.44 3.59
N TYR A 31 -6.65 -20.14 2.50
CA TYR A 31 -7.18 -19.87 1.18
C TYR A 31 -6.74 -20.99 0.22
N ALA A 32 -7.51 -21.24 -0.84
CA ALA A 32 -7.16 -22.22 -1.87
C ALA A 32 -5.88 -21.81 -2.62
N THR A 33 -5.69 -20.50 -2.83
CA THR A 33 -4.44 -19.94 -3.35
C THR A 33 -3.38 -19.94 -2.24
N ALA A 34 -2.48 -20.90 -2.28
CA ALA A 34 -1.50 -21.14 -1.21
C ALA A 34 -0.63 -19.91 -0.88
N ALA A 35 -0.27 -19.12 -1.90
CA ALA A 35 0.54 -17.91 -1.73
C ALA A 35 -0.08 -16.86 -0.81
N LEU A 36 -1.42 -16.81 -0.70
CA LEU A 36 -2.15 -15.86 0.14
C LEU A 36 -2.24 -16.30 1.61
N ASN A 37 -1.86 -17.53 1.92
CA ASN A 37 -1.91 -18.03 3.28
C ASN A 37 -0.89 -17.31 4.17
N PRO A 38 -1.12 -17.26 5.50
CA PRO A 38 -0.16 -16.70 6.42
C PRO A 38 1.22 -17.31 6.24
N PRO A 39 2.30 -16.51 6.21
CA PRO A 39 3.65 -17.03 6.07
C PRO A 39 4.01 -18.00 7.19
N THR A 40 4.66 -19.10 6.83
CA THR A 40 5.20 -20.08 7.79
C THR A 40 6.64 -19.75 8.22
N ALA A 41 7.32 -18.87 7.46
CA ALA A 41 8.66 -18.41 7.81
C ALA A 41 8.64 -17.69 9.17
N PRO A 42 9.61 -17.94 10.04
CA PRO A 42 9.75 -17.23 11.29
C PRO A 42 10.09 -15.76 11.03
N TYR A 43 9.65 -14.88 11.93
CA TYR A 43 9.96 -13.47 11.86
C TYR A 43 10.40 -12.90 13.21
N GLU A 44 11.22 -11.87 13.13
CA GLU A 44 11.58 -11.02 14.25
C GLU A 44 10.62 -9.83 14.31
N VAL A 45 10.22 -9.41 15.52
CA VAL A 45 9.50 -8.16 15.75
C VAL A 45 10.53 -7.09 16.11
N VAL A 46 10.67 -6.09 15.24
CA VAL A 46 11.56 -4.97 15.50
C VAL A 46 10.78 -3.84 16.17
N PRO A 47 11.15 -3.41 17.39
CA PRO A 47 10.46 -2.31 18.06
C PRO A 47 10.77 -0.98 17.35
N VAL A 48 9.74 -0.37 16.78
CA VAL A 48 9.83 0.95 16.12
C VAL A 48 8.88 1.91 16.80
N ILE A 49 9.43 2.99 17.37
CA ILE A 49 8.67 4.07 17.99
C ILE A 49 8.94 5.34 17.19
N THR A 50 7.88 5.95 16.69
CA THR A 50 7.95 7.19 15.91
C THR A 50 8.23 8.40 16.81
N ARG A 51 8.57 9.53 16.21
CA ARG A 51 8.87 10.78 16.94
C ARG A 51 7.72 11.28 17.82
N ASP A 52 6.46 10.98 17.45
CA ASP A 52 5.27 11.33 18.23
C ASP A 52 4.82 10.22 19.19
N GLY A 53 5.68 9.22 19.41
CA GLY A 53 5.48 8.13 20.36
C GLY A 53 4.61 6.97 19.86
N ALA A 54 4.17 6.96 18.59
CA ALA A 54 3.40 5.85 18.07
C ALA A 54 4.27 4.60 17.86
N ARG A 55 3.82 3.46 18.34
CA ARG A 55 4.45 2.16 18.08
C ARG A 55 3.97 1.61 16.75
N LEU A 56 4.92 1.33 15.85
CA LEU A 56 4.65 0.65 14.59
C LEU A 56 4.93 -0.84 14.72
N ARG A 57 4.02 -1.67 14.21
CA ARG A 57 4.27 -3.11 14.07
C ARG A 57 5.18 -3.32 12.87
N VAL A 58 6.37 -3.87 13.11
CA VAL A 58 7.38 -4.15 12.10
C VAL A 58 7.82 -5.59 12.24
N HIS A 59 7.76 -6.36 11.16
CA HIS A 59 8.23 -7.74 11.09
C HIS A 59 9.37 -7.84 10.09
N VAL A 60 10.37 -8.65 10.45
CA VAL A 60 11.51 -8.96 9.60
C VAL A 60 11.59 -10.47 9.42
N TYR A 61 11.50 -10.93 8.20
CA TYR A 61 11.58 -12.33 7.80
C TYR A 61 12.93 -12.62 7.12
N GLY A 62 13.33 -13.88 7.11
CA GLY A 62 14.42 -14.39 6.28
C GLY A 62 15.83 -14.16 6.84
N PRO A 63 16.87 -14.51 6.07
CA PRO A 63 18.26 -14.49 6.53
C PRO A 63 18.74 -13.07 6.82
N ALA A 64 19.39 -12.87 7.98
CA ALA A 64 19.82 -11.55 8.44
C ALA A 64 20.83 -10.87 7.50
N ASP A 65 21.67 -11.65 6.80
CA ASP A 65 22.73 -11.13 5.93
C ASP A 65 22.30 -11.00 4.44
N ALA A 66 21.08 -11.44 4.10
CA ALA A 66 20.57 -11.35 2.74
C ALA A 66 20.26 -9.90 2.33
N GLN A 67 20.13 -9.65 1.01
CA GLN A 67 19.64 -8.37 0.48
C GLN A 67 18.27 -8.04 1.07
N THR A 68 18.12 -6.83 1.58
CA THR A 68 16.87 -6.40 2.22
C THR A 68 15.87 -5.89 1.18
N ILE A 69 14.62 -6.33 1.35
CA ILE A 69 13.42 -5.81 0.68
C ILE A 69 12.57 -5.15 1.76
N VAL A 70 12.11 -3.92 1.52
CA VAL A 70 11.17 -3.22 2.40
C VAL A 70 9.85 -3.05 1.67
N LEU A 71 8.76 -3.59 2.22
CA LEU A 71 7.43 -3.56 1.60
C LEU A 71 6.49 -2.61 2.34
N VAL A 72 5.98 -1.60 1.64
CA VAL A 72 5.11 -0.55 2.18
C VAL A 72 3.72 -0.69 1.59
N HIS A 73 2.74 -1.08 2.41
CA HIS A 73 1.39 -1.36 1.97
C HIS A 73 0.53 -0.11 1.70
N GLY A 74 -0.58 -0.29 1.02
CA GLY A 74 -1.55 0.73 0.67
C GLY A 74 -2.55 1.08 1.78
N TRP A 75 -3.38 2.09 1.49
CA TRP A 75 -4.53 2.47 2.33
C TRP A 75 -5.43 1.26 2.59
N THR A 76 -5.91 1.14 3.83
CA THR A 76 -6.76 0.06 4.33
C THR A 76 -6.11 -1.32 4.44
N CYS A 77 -4.85 -1.47 4.04
CA CYS A 77 -4.12 -2.74 4.14
C CYS A 77 -3.41 -2.91 5.51
N ALA A 78 -2.65 -3.98 5.63
CA ALA A 78 -1.81 -4.33 6.77
C ALA A 78 -0.66 -5.23 6.28
N ILE A 79 0.25 -5.68 7.16
CA ILE A 79 1.36 -6.58 6.81
C ILE A 79 0.85 -7.80 6.02
N GLU A 80 -0.29 -8.36 6.40
CA GLU A 80 -0.89 -9.53 5.78
C GLU A 80 -1.13 -9.34 4.26
N TYR A 81 -1.26 -8.11 3.77
CA TYR A 81 -1.38 -7.82 2.34
C TYR A 81 -0.20 -8.32 1.50
N TRP A 82 0.94 -8.50 2.13
CA TRP A 82 2.18 -8.95 1.50
C TRP A 82 2.45 -10.46 1.66
N ASN A 83 1.46 -11.26 2.10
CA ASN A 83 1.66 -12.70 2.31
C ASN A 83 2.27 -13.39 1.09
N ALA A 84 1.79 -13.10 -0.12
CA ALA A 84 2.32 -13.72 -1.34
C ALA A 84 3.80 -13.38 -1.60
N GLN A 85 4.22 -12.16 -1.28
CA GLN A 85 5.60 -11.72 -1.40
C GLN A 85 6.47 -12.27 -0.28
N ILE A 86 5.96 -12.30 0.95
CA ILE A 86 6.71 -12.89 2.09
C ILE A 86 6.92 -14.39 1.84
N ASN A 87 5.89 -15.12 1.41
CA ASN A 87 5.99 -16.56 1.11
C ASN A 87 6.97 -16.85 -0.02
N GLU A 88 7.12 -15.97 -0.99
CA GLU A 88 8.04 -16.13 -2.12
C GLU A 88 9.48 -15.80 -1.77
N PHE A 89 9.70 -14.74 -0.98
CA PHE A 89 11.02 -14.16 -0.86
C PHE A 89 11.73 -14.42 0.47
N ALA A 90 11.00 -14.80 1.54
CA ALA A 90 11.57 -14.87 2.89
C ALA A 90 12.60 -16.00 3.11
N ASP A 91 12.72 -16.96 2.22
CA ASP A 91 13.76 -18.00 2.27
C ASP A 91 15.12 -17.51 1.74
N ARG A 92 15.12 -16.51 0.85
CA ARG A 92 16.29 -16.03 0.12
C ARG A 92 16.68 -14.58 0.43
N TYR A 93 15.73 -13.77 0.92
CA TYR A 93 15.88 -12.35 1.16
C TYR A 93 15.47 -11.98 2.57
N ARG A 94 16.02 -10.89 3.06
CA ARG A 94 15.58 -10.27 4.30
C ARG A 94 14.39 -9.35 3.98
N VAL A 95 13.19 -9.77 4.37
CA VAL A 95 11.93 -9.08 4.04
C VAL A 95 11.43 -8.30 5.25
N VAL A 96 11.49 -6.98 5.16
CA VAL A 96 10.97 -6.04 6.15
C VAL A 96 9.58 -5.59 5.72
N VAL A 97 8.60 -5.75 6.60
CA VAL A 97 7.23 -5.30 6.39
C VAL A 97 6.75 -4.57 7.63
N TYR A 98 5.92 -3.55 7.46
CA TYR A 98 5.32 -2.86 8.59
C TYR A 98 3.90 -2.41 8.32
N ASP A 99 3.10 -2.32 9.37
CA ASP A 99 1.80 -1.68 9.31
C ASP A 99 1.98 -0.16 9.33
N VAL A 100 1.51 0.53 8.29
CA VAL A 100 1.43 2.01 8.28
C VAL A 100 0.63 2.47 9.50
N ARG A 101 1.02 3.61 10.11
CA ARG A 101 0.36 4.12 11.33
C ARG A 101 -1.16 4.00 11.29
N GLY A 102 -1.76 3.54 12.38
CA GLY A 102 -3.20 3.31 12.53
C GLY A 102 -3.75 2.09 11.80
N HIS A 103 -3.02 1.49 10.86
CA HIS A 103 -3.39 0.25 10.19
C HIS A 103 -2.91 -0.97 10.98
N GLY A 104 -3.47 -2.13 10.65
CA GLY A 104 -3.07 -3.38 11.30
C GLY A 104 -3.01 -3.24 12.83
N GLU A 105 -1.85 -3.45 13.42
CA GLU A 105 -1.58 -3.29 14.86
C GLU A 105 -0.74 -2.06 15.19
N SER A 106 -0.38 -1.25 14.20
CA SER A 106 0.31 0.03 14.43
C SER A 106 -0.59 1.06 15.08
N GLU A 107 -0.05 1.80 16.04
CA GLU A 107 -0.74 2.92 16.67
C GLU A 107 -0.90 4.10 15.70
N PHE A 108 -1.93 4.90 15.90
CA PHE A 108 -2.15 6.10 15.06
C PHE A 108 -1.22 7.26 15.44
N GLY A 109 -0.85 7.36 16.73
CA GLY A 109 -0.08 8.46 17.27
C GLY A 109 -0.90 9.72 17.54
N SER A 110 -0.21 10.77 18.00
CA SER A 110 -0.81 12.05 18.40
C SER A 110 -0.67 13.15 17.36
N SER A 111 0.25 13.01 16.40
CA SER A 111 0.51 14.00 15.38
C SER A 111 -0.63 14.13 14.35
N HIS A 112 -0.75 15.32 13.77
CA HIS A 112 -1.64 15.53 12.63
C HIS A 112 -1.18 14.70 11.42
N LEU A 113 -2.12 13.97 10.81
CA LEU A 113 -1.83 13.09 9.67
C LEU A 113 -1.51 13.92 8.42
N THR A 114 -0.28 13.77 7.91
CA THR A 114 0.22 14.40 6.68
C THR A 114 1.06 13.40 5.89
N THR A 115 1.35 13.69 4.63
CA THR A 115 2.30 12.92 3.82
C THR A 115 3.71 12.96 4.39
N ASP A 116 4.12 14.10 4.96
CA ASP A 116 5.41 14.26 5.63
C ASP A 116 5.54 13.35 6.86
N LEU A 117 4.45 13.19 7.62
CA LEU A 117 4.43 12.29 8.77
C LEU A 117 4.62 10.82 8.33
N LEU A 118 4.04 10.43 7.19
CA LEU A 118 4.24 9.09 6.63
C LEU A 118 5.69 8.91 6.12
N ALA A 119 6.28 9.96 5.56
CA ALA A 119 7.69 9.98 5.17
C ALA A 119 8.62 9.82 6.39
N ASP A 120 8.31 10.51 7.50
CA ASP A 120 9.05 10.41 8.77
C ASP A 120 8.95 9.00 9.37
N ASP A 121 7.78 8.36 9.29
CA ASP A 121 7.57 6.98 9.72
C ASP A 121 8.41 6.00 8.90
N LEU A 122 8.37 6.11 7.58
CA LEU A 122 9.19 5.27 6.70
C LEU A 122 10.69 5.47 7.01
N ALA A 123 11.14 6.72 7.19
CA ALA A 123 12.52 6.99 7.56
C ALA A 123 12.89 6.32 8.89
N THR A 124 11.99 6.35 9.87
CA THR A 124 12.20 5.69 11.19
C THR A 124 12.28 4.17 11.04
N VAL A 125 11.43 3.56 10.20
CA VAL A 125 11.47 2.11 9.91
C VAL A 125 12.78 1.74 9.22
N LEU A 126 13.21 2.51 8.21
CA LEU A 126 14.49 2.27 7.52
C LEU A 126 15.67 2.37 8.48
N ASP A 127 15.70 3.39 9.36
CA ASP A 127 16.75 3.56 10.36
C ASP A 127 16.81 2.40 11.37
N ALA A 128 15.66 1.86 11.76
CA ALA A 128 15.57 0.77 12.72
C ALA A 128 15.87 -0.60 12.11
N THR A 129 15.71 -0.77 10.80
CA THR A 129 15.78 -2.08 10.16
C THR A 129 16.96 -2.27 9.22
N LEU A 130 17.52 -1.20 8.66
CA LEU A 130 18.72 -1.32 7.82
C LEU A 130 19.99 -1.32 8.66
N ARG A 131 20.93 -2.16 8.29
CA ARG A 131 22.28 -2.18 8.87
C ARG A 131 23.08 -0.95 8.41
N PRO A 132 24.09 -0.53 9.14
CA PRO A 132 24.94 0.59 8.72
C PRO A 132 25.51 0.38 7.30
N GLY A 133 25.23 1.31 6.40
CA GLY A 133 25.66 1.27 4.99
C GLY A 133 24.85 0.35 4.09
N GLU A 134 23.83 -0.33 4.61
CA GLU A 134 22.96 -1.18 3.82
C GLU A 134 21.96 -0.34 3.00
N ARG A 135 21.65 -0.84 1.80
CA ARG A 135 20.62 -0.30 0.92
C ARG A 135 19.62 -1.38 0.56
N ALA A 136 18.33 -1.07 0.70
CA ALA A 136 17.23 -1.97 0.41
C ALA A 136 16.65 -1.77 -0.99
N VAL A 137 16.00 -2.80 -1.52
CA VAL A 137 14.97 -2.63 -2.54
C VAL A 137 13.68 -2.21 -1.83
N VAL A 138 13.17 -1.02 -2.12
CA VAL A 138 11.99 -0.48 -1.43
C VAL A 138 10.78 -0.53 -2.36
N VAL A 139 9.74 -1.23 -1.92
CA VAL A 139 8.53 -1.47 -2.69
C VAL A 139 7.35 -0.73 -2.07
N GLY A 140 6.62 0.05 -2.86
CA GLY A 140 5.46 0.80 -2.38
C GLY A 140 4.21 0.55 -3.23
N HIS A 141 3.15 0.07 -2.58
CA HIS A 141 1.83 -0.08 -3.19
C HIS A 141 0.91 1.07 -2.80
N SER A 142 0.26 1.71 -3.77
CA SER A 142 -0.77 2.72 -3.53
C SER A 142 -0.29 3.82 -2.57
N LEU A 143 -0.90 3.99 -1.40
CA LEU A 143 -0.44 4.89 -0.34
C LEU A 143 1.03 4.64 0.04
N GLY A 144 1.50 3.39 0.01
CA GLY A 144 2.91 3.06 0.22
C GLY A 144 3.81 3.69 -0.84
N GLY A 145 3.42 3.65 -2.12
CA GLY A 145 4.14 4.34 -3.19
C GLY A 145 4.08 5.87 -3.07
N MET A 146 2.98 6.43 -2.55
CA MET A 146 2.87 7.86 -2.18
C MET A 146 3.81 8.21 -1.03
N THR A 147 3.92 7.31 -0.03
CA THR A 147 4.84 7.45 1.10
C THR A 147 6.31 7.46 0.64
N LEU A 148 6.67 6.59 -0.33
CA LEU A 148 8.02 6.58 -0.91
C LEU A 148 8.33 7.89 -1.64
N GLN A 149 7.40 8.41 -2.41
CA GLN A 149 7.56 9.70 -3.08
C GLN A 149 7.70 10.84 -2.05
N ALA A 150 6.84 10.88 -1.02
CA ALA A 150 6.93 11.85 0.07
C ALA A 150 8.27 11.76 0.81
N TRP A 151 8.75 10.54 1.10
CA TRP A 151 10.05 10.30 1.71
C TRP A 151 11.20 10.82 0.84
N ALA A 152 11.17 10.56 -0.46
CA ALA A 152 12.18 11.07 -1.39
C ALA A 152 12.15 12.60 -1.47
N GLY A 153 10.98 13.23 -1.46
CA GLY A 153 10.84 14.69 -1.44
C GLY A 153 11.37 15.31 -0.16
N ARG A 154 11.10 14.67 1.00
CA ARG A 154 11.48 15.17 2.31
C ARG A 154 12.94 14.88 2.70
N TYR A 155 13.47 13.76 2.22
CA TYR A 155 14.82 13.27 2.56
C TYR A 155 15.63 12.89 1.31
N PRO A 156 15.82 13.80 0.33
CA PRO A 156 16.47 13.46 -0.94
C PRO A 156 17.86 12.86 -0.75
N ASP A 157 18.64 13.36 0.21
CA ASP A 157 19.99 12.87 0.51
C ASP A 157 20.04 11.45 1.10
N ARG A 158 18.90 10.92 1.56
CA ARG A 158 18.79 9.57 2.13
C ARG A 158 18.47 8.53 1.08
N VAL A 159 17.88 8.92 -0.06
CA VAL A 159 17.42 7.98 -1.08
C VAL A 159 18.56 7.06 -1.54
N ALA A 160 19.64 7.59 -2.05
CA ALA A 160 20.77 6.79 -2.52
C ALA A 160 21.55 6.09 -1.39
N LYS A 161 21.38 6.52 -0.14
CA LYS A 161 22.02 5.92 1.04
C LYS A 161 21.28 4.71 1.59
N GLN A 162 19.95 4.67 1.41
CA GLN A 162 19.07 3.66 2.01
C GLN A 162 18.35 2.79 0.98
N ALA A 163 18.21 3.26 -0.26
CA ALA A 163 17.64 2.47 -1.33
C ALA A 163 18.67 2.16 -2.42
N CYS A 164 18.69 0.92 -2.92
CA CYS A 164 19.46 0.52 -4.10
C CYS A 164 18.57 0.43 -5.35
N ALA A 165 17.27 0.18 -5.17
CA ALA A 165 16.24 0.27 -6.20
C ALA A 165 14.88 0.52 -5.56
N VAL A 166 13.92 1.00 -6.37
CA VAL A 166 12.52 1.22 -5.96
C VAL A 166 11.58 0.52 -6.94
N LEU A 167 10.52 -0.08 -6.42
CA LEU A 167 9.37 -0.57 -7.18
C LEU A 167 8.11 0.15 -6.70
N LEU A 168 7.48 0.91 -7.58
CA LEU A 168 6.20 1.56 -7.33
C LEU A 168 5.09 0.80 -8.05
N THR A 169 4.01 0.49 -7.35
CA THR A 169 2.87 -0.18 -7.98
C THR A 169 1.55 0.48 -7.61
N ASN A 170 0.68 0.69 -8.62
CA ASN A 170 -0.68 1.19 -8.46
C ASN A 170 -0.75 2.45 -7.56
N THR A 171 0.05 3.46 -7.85
CA THR A 171 0.23 4.66 -7.02
C THR A 171 0.06 5.95 -7.82
N ALA A 172 0.03 7.09 -7.14
CA ALA A 172 -0.22 8.40 -7.73
C ALA A 172 0.66 9.49 -7.10
N PRO A 173 1.01 10.55 -7.86
CA PRO A 173 1.70 11.72 -7.30
C PRO A 173 0.73 12.78 -6.78
N SER A 174 -0.48 12.88 -7.33
CA SER A 174 -1.48 13.92 -7.00
C SER A 174 -2.82 13.66 -7.69
N ARG A 175 -3.80 14.56 -7.46
CA ARG A 175 -5.07 14.65 -8.21
C ARG A 175 -5.96 13.40 -8.16
N LEU A 176 -5.95 12.65 -7.07
CA LEU A 176 -6.70 11.39 -6.95
C LEU A 176 -8.20 11.56 -7.27
N ILE A 177 -8.88 12.55 -6.67
CA ILE A 177 -10.31 12.77 -6.91
C ILE A 177 -10.60 13.11 -8.39
N ALA A 178 -9.71 13.85 -9.04
CA ALA A 178 -9.92 14.28 -10.42
C ALA A 178 -9.71 13.19 -11.46
N GLU A 179 -9.01 12.12 -11.11
CA GLU A 179 -8.64 11.05 -12.06
C GLU A 179 -9.25 9.68 -11.71
N THR A 180 -9.66 9.44 -10.46
CA THR A 180 -10.29 8.17 -10.06
C THR A 180 -11.58 7.91 -10.85
N THR A 181 -11.78 6.66 -11.26
CA THR A 181 -12.97 6.19 -11.97
C THR A 181 -13.80 5.19 -11.14
N VAL A 182 -13.49 5.06 -9.84
CA VAL A 182 -14.20 4.16 -8.91
C VAL A 182 -15.71 4.37 -8.89
N LEU A 183 -16.17 5.61 -9.06
CA LEU A 183 -17.59 5.90 -9.19
C LEU A 183 -17.98 5.90 -10.67
N PRO A 184 -18.89 5.03 -11.12
CA PRO A 184 -19.35 4.98 -12.50
C PRO A 184 -19.83 6.37 -12.96
N PHE A 185 -19.53 6.73 -14.19
CA PHE A 185 -19.87 8.00 -14.85
C PHE A 185 -19.02 9.22 -14.45
N PHE A 186 -18.22 9.17 -13.38
CA PHE A 186 -17.29 10.25 -13.04
C PHE A 186 -15.90 10.00 -13.60
N ASN A 187 -15.26 11.05 -14.09
CA ASN A 187 -13.91 11.09 -14.64
C ASN A 187 -13.64 10.11 -15.80
N ALA A 188 -14.48 9.13 -16.03
CA ALA A 188 -14.38 8.22 -17.16
C ALA A 188 -14.78 8.94 -18.50
N PRO A 189 -14.11 8.62 -19.61
CA PRO A 189 -14.53 9.15 -20.92
C PRO A 189 -15.91 8.59 -21.28
N LEU A 190 -16.83 9.47 -21.64
CA LEU A 190 -18.14 9.08 -22.18
C LEU A 190 -18.05 9.09 -23.71
N PRO A 191 -18.05 7.90 -24.37
CA PRO A 191 -17.78 7.79 -25.80
C PRO A 191 -18.73 8.60 -26.69
N LEU A 192 -20.00 8.72 -26.28
CA LEU A 192 -21.05 9.42 -27.02
C LEU A 192 -21.04 10.97 -26.85
N LEU A 193 -20.39 11.46 -25.79
CA LEU A 193 -20.43 12.89 -25.44
C LEU A 193 -19.08 13.59 -25.64
N ASN A 194 -18.04 12.87 -25.95
CA ASN A 194 -16.65 13.35 -26.01
C ASN A 194 -16.26 14.25 -24.81
N ARG A 195 -16.85 13.97 -23.65
CA ARG A 195 -16.69 14.71 -22.39
C ARG A 195 -16.48 13.76 -21.24
N ARG A 196 -15.82 14.25 -20.18
CA ARG A 196 -15.74 13.60 -18.87
C ARG A 196 -16.61 14.38 -17.90
N ILE A 197 -17.46 13.70 -17.14
CA ILE A 197 -18.13 14.30 -15.99
C ILE A 197 -17.13 14.28 -14.84
N GLN A 198 -16.59 15.43 -14.47
CA GLN A 198 -15.65 15.52 -13.35
C GLN A 198 -16.35 15.28 -12.03
N LEU A 199 -15.75 14.44 -11.18
CA LEU A 199 -16.20 14.26 -9.81
C LEU A 199 -15.90 15.54 -9.01
N PRO A 200 -16.93 16.22 -8.46
CA PRO A 200 -16.71 17.40 -7.63
C PRO A 200 -15.84 17.05 -6.43
N HIS A 201 -14.80 17.86 -6.17
CA HIS A 201 -13.81 17.58 -5.12
C HIS A 201 -14.47 17.36 -3.74
N LYS A 202 -15.48 18.16 -3.38
CA LYS A 202 -16.21 18.01 -2.11
C LYS A 202 -16.92 16.66 -1.97
N ILE A 203 -17.49 16.15 -3.06
CA ILE A 203 -18.16 14.83 -3.08
C ILE A 203 -17.12 13.71 -2.96
N GLY A 204 -16.04 13.77 -3.72
CA GLY A 204 -14.96 12.82 -3.63
C GLY A 204 -14.32 12.77 -2.23
N ARG A 205 -14.05 13.94 -1.65
CA ARG A 205 -13.55 14.09 -0.27
C ARG A 205 -14.50 13.50 0.79
N LEU A 206 -15.81 13.76 0.64
CA LEU A 206 -16.83 13.19 1.54
C LEU A 206 -16.89 11.66 1.40
N GLY A 207 -16.84 11.14 0.17
CA GLY A 207 -16.82 9.69 -0.08
C GLY A 207 -15.59 9.01 0.52
N LEU A 208 -14.38 9.50 0.23
CA LEU A 208 -13.14 8.97 0.78
C LEU A 208 -13.06 9.12 2.30
N GLY A 209 -13.53 10.23 2.86
CA GLY A 209 -13.57 10.49 4.31
C GLY A 209 -14.72 9.79 5.05
N SER A 210 -15.53 8.99 4.35
CA SER A 210 -16.65 8.29 4.99
C SER A 210 -16.16 7.05 5.78
N PRO A 211 -16.63 6.86 7.01
CA PRO A 211 -16.32 5.67 7.82
C PRO A 211 -17.16 4.45 7.42
N LEU A 212 -17.48 4.27 6.14
CA LEU A 212 -18.30 3.17 5.65
C LEU A 212 -17.73 1.81 6.05
N VAL A 213 -18.61 0.90 6.40
CA VAL A 213 -18.28 -0.51 6.68
C VAL A 213 -18.63 -1.34 5.45
N PHE A 214 -17.72 -2.20 5.03
CA PHE A 214 -17.93 -3.11 3.91
C PHE A 214 -18.28 -4.52 4.42
N PRO A 215 -19.57 -4.88 4.56
CA PRO A 215 -19.94 -6.24 4.97
C PRO A 215 -19.58 -7.24 3.86
N PRO A 216 -19.21 -8.50 4.19
CA PRO A 216 -18.81 -9.51 3.20
C PRO A 216 -20.01 -10.19 2.55
N ILE A 217 -20.94 -9.41 2.04
CA ILE A 217 -22.15 -9.87 1.33
C ILE A 217 -21.95 -9.78 -0.19
N ALA A 218 -22.66 -10.57 -0.97
CA ALA A 218 -22.47 -10.68 -2.41
C ALA A 218 -22.49 -9.34 -3.18
N PRO A 219 -23.41 -8.40 -2.92
CA PRO A 219 -23.39 -7.11 -3.62
C PRO A 219 -22.13 -6.28 -3.32
N VAL A 220 -21.64 -6.33 -2.08
CA VAL A 220 -20.42 -5.60 -1.68
C VAL A 220 -19.18 -6.24 -2.27
N LYS A 221 -19.10 -7.58 -2.27
CA LYS A 221 -18.03 -8.31 -2.97
C LYS A 221 -17.99 -7.98 -4.46
N TRP A 222 -19.15 -8.00 -5.10
CA TRP A 222 -19.26 -7.65 -6.53
C TRP A 222 -18.80 -6.22 -6.79
N ALA A 223 -19.27 -5.25 -6.02
CA ALA A 223 -18.86 -3.86 -6.15
C ALA A 223 -17.37 -3.67 -5.89
N PHE A 224 -16.82 -4.34 -4.87
CA PHE A 224 -15.39 -4.33 -4.55
C PHE A 224 -14.56 -4.89 -5.72
N THR A 225 -14.94 -6.08 -6.24
CA THR A 225 -14.27 -6.66 -7.40
C THR A 225 -14.35 -5.74 -8.61
N ARG A 226 -15.53 -5.18 -8.89
CA ARG A 226 -15.74 -4.34 -10.08
C ARG A 226 -15.00 -3.01 -10.04
N GLN A 227 -14.76 -2.44 -8.86
CA GLN A 227 -14.25 -1.08 -8.69
C GLN A 227 -12.78 -1.04 -8.20
N ILE A 228 -12.32 -2.09 -7.57
CA ILE A 228 -10.99 -2.13 -6.94
C ILE A 228 -10.09 -3.17 -7.58
N MET A 229 -10.67 -4.27 -8.05
CA MET A 229 -9.95 -5.40 -8.63
C MET A 229 -10.29 -5.58 -10.11
N SER A 230 -9.65 -6.50 -10.78
CA SER A 230 -10.05 -6.93 -12.11
C SER A 230 -11.17 -7.97 -12.02
N LEU A 231 -12.06 -8.02 -13.02
CA LEU A 231 -13.10 -9.03 -13.11
C LEU A 231 -12.53 -10.48 -13.33
N ARG A 232 -11.23 -10.59 -13.54
CA ARG A 232 -10.52 -11.88 -13.69
C ARG A 232 -10.07 -12.46 -12.35
N SER A 233 -10.17 -11.68 -11.25
CA SER A 233 -9.76 -12.13 -9.93
C SER A 233 -10.59 -13.31 -9.45
N THR A 234 -9.94 -14.33 -8.90
CA THR A 234 -10.60 -15.53 -8.37
C THR A 234 -11.34 -15.24 -7.07
N GLY A 235 -12.29 -16.11 -6.68
CA GLY A 235 -13.14 -15.90 -5.51
C GLY A 235 -12.37 -15.82 -4.21
N ASP A 236 -11.31 -16.61 -4.03
CA ASP A 236 -10.48 -16.61 -2.82
C ASP A 236 -9.53 -15.41 -2.77
N VAL A 237 -9.02 -14.93 -3.92
CA VAL A 237 -8.26 -13.68 -4.01
C VAL A 237 -9.14 -12.48 -3.62
N VAL A 238 -10.40 -12.46 -4.09
CA VAL A 238 -11.38 -11.43 -3.70
C VAL A 238 -11.68 -11.49 -2.20
N ASP A 239 -11.91 -12.68 -1.67
CA ASP A 239 -12.22 -12.89 -0.24
C ASP A 239 -11.06 -12.49 0.66
N TYR A 240 -9.83 -12.83 0.27
CA TYR A 240 -8.61 -12.41 0.95
C TYR A 240 -8.46 -10.88 0.93
N SER A 241 -8.52 -10.28 -0.25
CA SER A 241 -8.35 -8.84 -0.43
C SER A 241 -9.39 -8.04 0.35
N LEU A 242 -10.66 -8.47 0.31
CA LEU A 242 -11.72 -7.85 1.10
C LEU A 242 -11.49 -8.04 2.61
N ALA A 243 -10.98 -9.20 3.05
CA ALA A 243 -10.66 -9.42 4.45
C ALA A 243 -9.53 -8.51 4.93
N VAL A 244 -8.48 -8.31 4.12
CA VAL A 244 -7.39 -7.35 4.39
C VAL A 244 -7.94 -5.94 4.53
N VAL A 245 -8.68 -5.44 3.54
CA VAL A 245 -9.25 -4.08 3.55
C VAL A 245 -10.18 -3.84 4.74
N ARG A 246 -10.93 -4.84 5.17
CA ARG A 246 -11.81 -4.77 6.35
C ARG A 246 -11.08 -4.78 7.69
N SER A 247 -9.79 -5.12 7.71
CA SER A 247 -8.96 -5.09 8.92
C SER A 247 -8.65 -3.67 9.40
N CYS A 248 -8.79 -2.66 8.53
CA CYS A 248 -8.56 -1.26 8.85
C CYS A 248 -9.74 -0.67 9.64
N PRO A 249 -9.48 0.00 10.80
CA PRO A 249 -10.54 0.68 11.54
C PRO A 249 -11.21 1.77 10.69
N ALA A 250 -12.55 1.83 10.72
CA ALA A 250 -13.32 2.77 9.89
C ALA A 250 -12.90 4.25 10.11
N ARG A 251 -12.58 4.62 11.35
CA ARG A 251 -12.09 5.98 11.67
C ARG A 251 -10.72 6.29 11.07
N VAL A 252 -9.82 5.31 11.06
CA VAL A 252 -8.49 5.43 10.43
C VAL A 252 -8.66 5.55 8.94
N ARG A 253 -9.48 4.66 8.34
CA ARG A 253 -9.79 4.72 6.92
C ARG A 253 -10.31 6.10 6.51
N ALA A 254 -11.26 6.68 7.25
CA ALA A 254 -11.82 8.00 6.97
C ALA A 254 -10.74 9.12 7.02
N LYS A 255 -9.87 9.10 8.03
CA LYS A 255 -8.78 10.10 8.16
C LYS A 255 -7.80 10.02 6.97
N PHE A 256 -7.38 8.81 6.61
CA PHE A 256 -6.51 8.60 5.44
C PHE A 256 -7.23 8.92 4.13
N GLY A 257 -8.53 8.65 4.03
CA GLY A 257 -9.33 9.05 2.88
C GLY A 257 -9.35 10.57 2.66
N ILE A 258 -9.38 11.36 3.74
CA ILE A 258 -9.26 12.82 3.67
C ILE A 258 -7.85 13.22 3.20
N LEU A 259 -6.79 12.59 3.75
CA LEU A 259 -5.42 12.80 3.31
C LEU A 259 -5.27 12.54 1.80
N LEU A 260 -5.80 11.41 1.34
CA LEU A 260 -5.76 11.03 -0.07
C LEU A 260 -6.54 11.99 -0.98
N ALA A 261 -7.67 12.51 -0.49
CA ALA A 261 -8.46 13.50 -1.23
C ALA A 261 -7.69 14.81 -1.48
N GLU A 262 -6.81 15.16 -0.57
CA GLU A 262 -6.00 16.40 -0.58
C GLU A 262 -4.55 16.14 -1.04
N LEU A 263 -4.24 14.91 -1.50
CA LEU A 263 -2.88 14.50 -1.86
C LEU A 263 -2.34 15.33 -3.02
N ASP A 264 -1.22 15.97 -2.77
CA ASP A 264 -0.37 16.56 -3.79
C ASP A 264 1.10 16.45 -3.36
N LEU A 265 1.84 15.59 -4.04
CA LEU A 265 3.27 15.36 -3.80
C LEU A 265 4.15 16.18 -4.77
N GLY A 266 3.53 16.97 -5.64
CA GLY A 266 4.23 17.77 -6.62
C GLY A 266 5.19 16.93 -7.45
N GLU A 267 6.46 17.32 -7.46
CA GLU A 267 7.54 16.66 -8.20
C GLU A 267 8.43 15.77 -7.32
N SER A 268 7.98 15.39 -6.13
CA SER A 268 8.78 14.62 -5.16
C SER A 268 9.36 13.32 -5.74
N ALA A 269 8.68 12.70 -6.71
CA ALA A 269 9.17 11.51 -7.39
C ALA A 269 10.51 11.72 -8.11
N ARG A 270 10.86 12.96 -8.51
CA ARG A 270 12.16 13.29 -9.14
C ARG A 270 13.36 12.99 -8.24
N ASN A 271 13.14 12.98 -6.93
CA ASN A 271 14.16 12.66 -5.94
C ASN A 271 14.38 11.14 -5.74
N LEU A 272 13.60 10.28 -6.40
CA LEU A 272 13.87 8.84 -6.51
C LEU A 272 15.01 8.65 -7.55
N ILE A 273 16.22 9.01 -7.16
CA ILE A 273 17.42 9.03 -8.02
C ILE A 273 18.09 7.65 -8.16
N VAL A 274 17.45 6.59 -7.71
CA VAL A 274 17.90 5.20 -7.84
C VAL A 274 17.08 4.47 -8.91
N PRO A 275 17.56 3.34 -9.48
CA PRO A 275 16.82 2.55 -10.44
C PRO A 275 15.38 2.30 -9.96
N THR A 276 14.40 2.76 -10.73
CA THR A 276 12.99 2.69 -10.33
C THR A 276 12.15 2.00 -11.40
N THR A 277 11.41 0.97 -10.99
CA THR A 277 10.41 0.27 -11.79
C THR A 277 9.02 0.73 -11.37
N ILE A 278 8.13 0.92 -12.34
CA ILE A 278 6.72 1.27 -12.11
C ILE A 278 5.82 0.23 -12.76
N LEU A 279 4.91 -0.32 -11.95
CA LEU A 279 3.83 -1.19 -12.40
C LEU A 279 2.49 -0.49 -12.21
N ALA A 280 1.62 -0.55 -13.20
CA ALA A 280 0.27 0.01 -13.13
C ALA A 280 -0.76 -1.06 -13.51
N GLY A 281 -1.96 -0.97 -12.94
CA GLY A 281 -3.08 -1.82 -13.33
C GLY A 281 -3.89 -1.19 -14.47
N GLU A 282 -4.12 -1.95 -15.56
CA GLU A 282 -4.99 -1.52 -16.65
C GLU A 282 -6.42 -1.22 -16.17
N TYR A 283 -6.88 -2.01 -15.19
CA TYR A 283 -8.24 -1.92 -14.62
C TYR A 283 -8.26 -1.25 -13.25
N ASP A 284 -7.22 -0.48 -12.92
CA ASP A 284 -7.14 0.26 -11.67
C ASP A 284 -7.99 1.54 -11.73
N ASP A 285 -9.19 1.47 -11.17
CA ASP A 285 -10.11 2.60 -11.09
C ASP A 285 -9.75 3.59 -9.95
N MET A 286 -8.90 3.19 -8.97
CA MET A 286 -8.48 4.07 -7.87
C MET A 286 -7.32 4.99 -8.27
N THR A 287 -6.28 4.39 -8.83
CA THR A 287 -5.11 5.10 -9.36
C THR A 287 -4.87 4.70 -10.82
N PRO A 288 -5.75 5.18 -11.74
CA PRO A 288 -5.65 4.84 -13.16
C PRO A 288 -4.24 5.04 -13.73
N PRO A 289 -3.85 4.34 -14.81
CA PRO A 289 -2.50 4.37 -15.38
C PRO A 289 -1.95 5.76 -15.70
N VAL A 290 -2.80 6.78 -15.79
CA VAL A 290 -2.38 8.18 -15.99
C VAL A 290 -1.49 8.69 -14.85
N HIS A 291 -1.70 8.22 -13.62
CA HIS A 291 -0.87 8.57 -12.48
C HIS A 291 0.53 7.98 -12.60
N ALA A 292 0.61 6.69 -12.89
CA ALA A 292 1.88 5.98 -13.10
C ALA A 292 2.67 6.58 -14.26
N ARG A 293 1.98 7.01 -15.34
CA ARG A 293 2.60 7.69 -16.49
C ARG A 293 3.25 9.02 -16.07
N ARG A 294 2.58 9.84 -15.24
CA ARG A 294 3.15 11.09 -14.73
C ARG A 294 4.40 10.85 -13.89
N ILE A 295 4.39 9.83 -13.04
CA ILE A 295 5.59 9.44 -12.28
C ILE A 295 6.69 8.98 -13.22
N ALA A 296 6.37 8.15 -14.22
CA ALA A 296 7.34 7.66 -15.21
C ALA A 296 7.97 8.80 -16.02
N GLU A 297 7.20 9.84 -16.35
CA GLU A 297 7.72 11.04 -17.03
C GLU A 297 8.74 11.75 -16.16
N MET A 298 8.45 12.01 -14.88
CA MET A 298 9.39 12.62 -13.93
C MET A 298 10.67 11.79 -13.76
N LEU A 299 10.56 10.46 -13.62
CA LEU A 299 11.71 9.57 -13.47
C LEU A 299 12.53 9.42 -14.75
N ARG A 300 11.90 9.53 -15.91
CA ARG A 300 12.61 9.53 -17.20
C ARG A 300 13.47 10.77 -17.38
N GLU A 301 12.99 11.92 -16.94
CA GLU A 301 13.73 13.17 -16.98
C GLU A 301 14.94 13.18 -16.03
N THR A 302 14.89 12.44 -14.93
CA THR A 302 16.03 12.28 -14.00
C THR A 302 16.93 11.09 -14.34
N GLY A 303 16.56 10.27 -15.34
CA GLY A 303 17.33 9.10 -15.75
C GLY A 303 17.19 7.90 -14.80
N SER A 304 16.28 7.94 -13.83
CA SER A 304 16.11 6.86 -12.84
C SER A 304 15.04 5.83 -13.24
N LEU A 305 14.23 6.07 -14.28
CA LEU A 305 13.24 5.11 -14.76
C LEU A 305 13.91 3.92 -15.45
N VAL A 306 13.77 2.73 -14.89
CA VAL A 306 14.21 1.47 -15.51
C VAL A 306 13.09 0.88 -16.35
N LYS A 307 11.89 0.79 -15.80
CA LYS A 307 10.74 0.16 -16.45
C LYS A 307 9.43 0.85 -16.05
N TYR A 308 8.54 0.97 -17.01
CA TYR A 308 7.14 1.30 -16.80
C TYR A 308 6.29 0.27 -17.55
N GLU A 309 5.44 -0.46 -16.83
CA GLU A 309 4.57 -1.49 -17.42
C GLU A 309 3.16 -1.36 -16.89
N VAL A 310 2.19 -1.59 -17.79
CA VAL A 310 0.77 -1.68 -17.46
C VAL A 310 0.35 -3.14 -17.56
N LEU A 311 -0.09 -3.73 -16.45
CA LEU A 311 -0.49 -5.11 -16.34
C LEU A 311 -2.02 -5.24 -16.34
N PRO A 312 -2.60 -6.36 -16.82
CA PRO A 312 -4.05 -6.56 -16.89
C PRO A 312 -4.66 -6.91 -15.52
N GLN A 313 -4.43 -6.04 -14.54
CA GLN A 313 -4.84 -6.15 -13.13
C GLN A 313 -5.60 -4.90 -12.66
N GLY A 314 -6.30 -5.01 -11.54
CA GLY A 314 -6.91 -3.88 -10.85
C GLY A 314 -5.93 -3.19 -9.89
N HIS A 315 -6.48 -2.56 -8.83
CA HIS A 315 -5.68 -1.82 -7.86
C HIS A 315 -4.81 -2.70 -6.95
N LEU A 316 -5.22 -3.95 -6.70
CA LEU A 316 -4.53 -4.86 -5.78
C LEU A 316 -3.61 -5.85 -6.52
N GLY A 317 -2.86 -5.36 -7.49
CA GLY A 317 -2.12 -6.15 -8.46
C GLY A 317 -1.15 -7.17 -7.88
N ASN A 318 -0.48 -6.86 -6.75
CA ASN A 318 0.43 -7.80 -6.08
C ASN A 318 -0.29 -8.99 -5.40
N THR A 319 -1.62 -8.96 -5.29
CA THR A 319 -2.44 -10.10 -4.86
C THR A 319 -3.21 -10.72 -6.03
N GLU A 320 -3.69 -9.91 -6.97
CA GLU A 320 -4.44 -10.37 -8.14
C GLU A 320 -3.59 -11.17 -9.13
N MET A 321 -2.38 -10.70 -9.37
CA MET A 321 -1.37 -11.29 -10.26
C MET A 321 -0.05 -11.46 -9.50
N TYR A 322 -0.11 -12.10 -8.32
CA TYR A 322 1.03 -12.20 -7.41
C TYR A 322 2.25 -12.87 -8.07
N GLU A 323 2.05 -13.86 -8.93
CA GLU A 323 3.13 -14.54 -9.67
C GLU A 323 3.86 -13.54 -10.57
N ARG A 324 3.11 -12.79 -11.38
CA ARG A 324 3.69 -11.77 -12.26
C ARG A 324 4.35 -10.64 -11.49
N PHE A 325 3.75 -10.22 -10.38
CA PHE A 325 4.34 -9.20 -9.51
C PHE A 325 5.66 -9.69 -8.90
N ASN A 326 5.70 -10.95 -8.45
CA ASN A 326 6.90 -11.56 -7.88
C ASN A 326 8.01 -11.68 -8.93
N GLU A 327 7.69 -12.06 -10.19
CA GLU A 327 8.64 -12.03 -11.30
C GLU A 327 9.24 -10.64 -11.51
N GLU A 328 8.42 -9.59 -11.50
CA GLU A 328 8.91 -8.21 -11.65
C GLU A 328 9.78 -7.77 -10.47
N LEU A 329 9.43 -8.15 -9.25
CA LEU A 329 10.26 -7.87 -8.08
C LEU A 329 11.59 -8.64 -8.15
N GLU A 330 11.59 -9.90 -8.59
CA GLU A 330 12.83 -10.68 -8.80
C GLU A 330 13.76 -9.99 -9.82
N LEU A 331 13.21 -9.48 -10.94
CA LEU A 331 14.00 -8.72 -11.93
C LEU A 331 14.66 -7.48 -11.31
N VAL A 332 13.94 -6.77 -10.42
CA VAL A 332 14.52 -5.63 -9.71
C VAL A 332 15.63 -6.09 -8.76
N LEU A 333 15.43 -7.19 -8.04
CA LEU A 333 16.42 -7.75 -7.12
C LEU A 333 17.66 -8.24 -7.85
N ASP A 334 17.51 -8.90 -8.99
CA ASP A 334 18.64 -9.36 -9.82
C ASP A 334 19.46 -8.20 -10.36
N SER A 335 18.81 -7.09 -10.72
CA SER A 335 19.49 -5.90 -11.22
C SER A 335 20.46 -5.26 -10.22
N VAL A 336 20.17 -5.39 -8.91
CA VAL A 336 21.01 -4.83 -7.82
C VAL A 336 22.07 -5.82 -7.32
N ARG A 337 21.93 -7.11 -7.60
CA ARG A 337 22.91 -8.15 -7.29
C ARG A 337 24.08 -8.18 -8.27
N GLN A 338 23.83 -7.85 -9.54
CA GLN A 338 24.90 -7.78 -10.53
C GLN A 338 25.74 -6.54 -10.25
N PRO A 339 27.06 -6.64 -10.06
CA PRO A 339 27.92 -5.45 -10.08
C PRO A 339 27.70 -4.75 -11.41
N ALA A 340 27.45 -3.43 -11.36
CA ALA A 340 27.25 -2.62 -12.55
C ALA A 340 28.29 -3.03 -13.60
N LYS A 341 27.87 -3.63 -14.72
CA LYS A 341 28.75 -3.85 -15.85
C LYS A 341 29.30 -2.47 -16.20
N ALA A 342 30.60 -2.28 -15.98
CA ALA A 342 31.28 -1.05 -16.36
C ALA A 342 30.89 -0.76 -17.81
N ALA A 343 30.21 0.37 -18.01
CA ALA A 343 29.98 0.91 -19.33
C ALA A 343 31.35 1.23 -19.89
N GLY A 344 31.87 0.35 -20.79
CA GLY A 344 33.05 0.54 -21.56
C GLY A 344 32.77 1.45 -22.77
#